data_c9509bf4a68ad0e6c03c4317a52c260a
#
_entry.id   c9509bf4a68ad0e6c03c4317a52c260a
#
_cell.length_a   1.000
_cell.length_b   1.000
_cell.length_c   1.000
_cell.angle_alpha   90.00
_cell.angle_beta   90.00
_cell.angle_gamma   90.00
#
_symmetry.space_group_name_H-M   'P 1'
#
loop_
_entity.id
_entity.type
_entity.pdbx_description
1 polymer ?
#
loop_
_entity_poly.entity_id
_entity_poly.type
_entity_poly.pdbx_seq_one_letter_code
_entity_poly.pdbx_strand_id
1 'polypeptide(L)'
;MNEGSKKTIKTLCFAVLGMFTFSFALVPLYDVFCEVTGLNGKIELKATNDNNIEIENGRDLSVQFVSHNNEQMPWAFRPSEDSIKIKTGKYHTTSFYVKNTTNKIMTAQAIPSVAPSNAAAHLKKLECFCFEKQELAPGEEA
;
A
#
# COMPACT_ATOMS: atom_id res chain seq x y z
N MET A 1 23.14 -23.48 -46.35
CA MET A 1 22.09 -22.74 -45.67
C MET A 1 21.56 -21.72 -46.67
N ASN A 2 20.34 -21.91 -47.16
CA ASN A 2 19.75 -21.09 -48.22
C ASN A 2 19.47 -19.68 -47.75
N GLU A 3 19.54 -18.69 -48.65
CA GLU A 3 19.30 -17.26 -48.34
C GLU A 3 17.94 -17.01 -47.68
N GLY A 4 16.91 -17.78 -48.06
CA GLY A 4 15.58 -17.75 -47.44
C GLY A 4 15.61 -18.13 -45.95
N SER A 5 16.38 -19.17 -45.60
CA SER A 5 16.51 -19.64 -44.21
C SER A 5 17.19 -18.59 -43.31
N LYS A 6 18.17 -17.87 -43.84
CA LYS A 6 18.85 -16.77 -43.11
C LYS A 6 17.92 -15.59 -42.83
N LYS A 7 17.05 -15.24 -43.79
CA LYS A 7 16.05 -14.17 -43.60
C LYS A 7 15.01 -14.56 -42.53
N THR A 8 14.53 -15.80 -42.57
CA THR A 8 13.56 -16.30 -41.58
C THR A 8 14.15 -16.32 -40.18
N ILE A 9 15.39 -16.81 -40.00
CA ILE A 9 16.08 -16.80 -38.71
C ILE A 9 16.24 -15.39 -38.18
N LYS A 10 16.66 -14.45 -39.04
CA LYS A 10 16.83 -13.04 -38.65
C LYS A 10 15.49 -12.43 -38.19
N THR A 11 14.41 -12.67 -38.90
CA THR A 11 13.06 -12.20 -38.53
C THR A 11 12.59 -12.80 -37.21
N LEU A 12 12.83 -14.10 -36.99
CA LEU A 12 12.50 -14.76 -35.72
C LEU A 12 13.29 -14.17 -34.54
N CYS A 13 14.59 -13.95 -34.73
CA CYS A 13 15.41 -13.31 -33.69
C CYS A 13 14.91 -11.90 -33.33
N PHE A 14 14.53 -11.11 -34.32
CA PHE A 14 13.97 -9.78 -34.09
C PHE A 14 12.61 -9.86 -33.40
N ALA A 15 11.75 -10.81 -33.77
CA ALA A 15 10.47 -11.00 -33.11
C ALA A 15 10.62 -11.39 -31.63
N VAL A 16 11.53 -12.32 -31.34
CA VAL A 16 11.82 -12.73 -29.96
C VAL A 16 12.38 -11.57 -29.15
N LEU A 17 13.37 -10.84 -29.68
CA LEU A 17 13.92 -9.64 -29.01
C LEU A 17 12.83 -8.60 -28.76
N GLY A 18 11.96 -8.35 -29.71
CA GLY A 18 10.84 -7.42 -29.59
C GLY A 18 9.86 -7.82 -28.48
N MET A 19 9.53 -9.11 -28.38
CA MET A 19 8.65 -9.63 -27.31
C MET A 19 9.29 -9.47 -25.93
N PHE A 20 10.58 -9.76 -25.79
CA PHE A 20 11.30 -9.55 -24.53
C PHE A 20 11.32 -8.08 -24.13
N THR A 21 11.69 -7.19 -25.06
CA THR A 21 11.71 -5.75 -24.80
C THR A 21 10.33 -5.23 -24.40
N PHE A 22 9.28 -5.69 -25.07
CA PHE A 22 7.90 -5.32 -24.74
C PHE A 22 7.50 -5.78 -23.34
N SER A 23 7.85 -7.02 -22.97
CA SER A 23 7.56 -7.55 -21.63
C SER A 23 8.26 -6.73 -20.53
N PHE A 24 9.50 -6.35 -20.73
CA PHE A 24 10.20 -5.49 -19.77
C PHE A 24 9.64 -4.07 -19.71
N ALA A 25 9.16 -3.54 -20.84
CA ALA A 25 8.55 -2.21 -20.88
C ALA A 25 7.17 -2.15 -20.20
N LEU A 26 6.44 -3.26 -20.16
CA LEU A 26 5.12 -3.33 -19.52
C LEU A 26 5.19 -3.10 -18.00
N VAL A 27 6.26 -3.54 -17.34
CA VAL A 27 6.38 -3.39 -15.87
C VAL A 27 6.40 -1.92 -15.46
N PRO A 28 7.34 -1.09 -15.94
CA PRO A 28 7.36 0.33 -15.57
C PRO A 28 6.13 1.09 -16.08
N LEU A 29 5.57 0.68 -17.23
CA LEU A 29 4.34 1.29 -17.74
C LEU A 29 3.15 1.04 -16.79
N TYR A 30 3.05 -0.17 -16.25
CA TYR A 30 2.01 -0.52 -15.29
C TYR A 30 2.17 0.29 -13.99
N ASP A 31 3.40 0.46 -13.49
CA ASP A 31 3.67 1.25 -12.29
C ASP A 31 3.25 2.71 -12.46
N VAL A 32 3.65 3.33 -13.59
CA VAL A 32 3.24 4.71 -13.92
C VAL A 32 1.73 4.82 -14.07
N PHE A 33 1.09 3.85 -14.71
CA PHE A 33 -0.36 3.82 -14.87
C PHE A 33 -1.08 3.74 -13.51
N CYS A 34 -0.62 2.88 -12.62
CA CYS A 34 -1.18 2.76 -11.27
C CYS A 34 -0.97 4.01 -10.43
N GLU A 35 0.17 4.69 -10.59
CA GLU A 35 0.47 5.94 -9.91
C GLU A 35 -0.45 7.08 -10.37
N VAL A 36 -0.59 7.25 -11.67
CA VAL A 36 -1.44 8.31 -12.27
C VAL A 36 -2.93 8.08 -12.00
N THR A 37 -3.38 6.84 -12.06
CA THR A 37 -4.80 6.49 -11.85
C THR A 37 -5.18 6.29 -10.39
N GLY A 38 -4.20 6.17 -9.49
CA GLY A 38 -4.44 5.91 -8.07
C GLY A 38 -5.13 4.57 -7.79
N LEU A 39 -5.16 3.65 -8.74
CA LEU A 39 -5.86 2.37 -8.64
C LEU A 39 -5.32 1.44 -7.55
N ASN A 40 -4.11 1.68 -7.08
CA ASN A 40 -3.44 0.79 -6.15
C ASN A 40 -3.78 1.06 -4.67
N GLY A 41 -4.51 2.15 -4.35
CA GLY A 41 -4.92 2.48 -2.98
C GLY A 41 -3.76 2.62 -1.97
N LYS A 42 -2.51 2.52 -2.44
CA LYS A 42 -1.33 2.65 -1.58
C LYS A 42 -1.15 4.10 -1.16
N ILE A 43 -1.04 4.31 0.12
CA ILE A 43 -0.74 5.62 0.70
C ILE A 43 0.77 5.72 0.86
N GLU A 44 1.34 6.88 0.58
CA GLU A 44 2.76 7.12 0.87
C GLU A 44 3.05 6.88 2.36
N LEU A 45 4.06 6.06 2.64
CA LEU A 45 4.53 5.75 3.98
C LEU A 45 5.46 6.86 4.52
N LYS A 46 5.09 8.12 4.29
CA LYS A 46 5.83 9.27 4.82
C LYS A 46 4.90 10.18 5.61
N ALA A 47 5.37 10.66 6.74
CA ALA A 47 4.66 11.66 7.52
C ALA A 47 4.54 12.97 6.72
N THR A 48 3.36 13.55 6.71
CA THR A 48 3.11 14.84 6.06
C THR A 48 3.17 15.95 7.10
N ASN A 49 4.08 16.89 6.91
CA ASN A 49 4.25 18.08 7.78
C ASN A 49 3.36 19.26 7.32
N ASP A 50 2.10 19.02 7.05
CA ASP A 50 1.17 20.11 6.69
C ASP A 50 0.46 20.66 7.93
N ASN A 51 0.99 21.75 8.46
CA ASN A 51 0.47 22.42 9.66
C ASN A 51 -0.76 23.33 9.42
N ASN A 52 -1.35 23.36 8.20
CA ASN A 52 -2.39 24.31 7.83
C ASN A 52 -3.51 23.69 6.99
N ILE A 53 -4.27 22.76 7.55
CA ILE A 53 -5.52 22.32 6.91
C ILE A 53 -6.68 22.52 7.90
N GLU A 54 -7.04 23.76 8.19
CA GLU A 54 -8.37 24.06 8.73
C GLU A 54 -9.29 24.42 7.56
N ILE A 55 -10.15 23.49 7.18
CA ILE A 55 -11.24 23.75 6.25
C ILE A 55 -12.48 24.05 7.08
N GLU A 56 -12.92 25.30 7.06
CA GLU A 56 -14.06 25.81 7.85
C GLU A 56 -15.38 25.07 7.56
N ASN A 57 -15.54 24.47 6.37
CA ASN A 57 -16.71 23.73 5.90
C ASN A 57 -16.40 22.26 5.57
N GLY A 58 -15.76 21.54 6.50
CA GLY A 58 -15.48 20.11 6.32
C GLY A 58 -16.75 19.26 6.25
N ARG A 59 -16.77 18.29 5.33
CA ARG A 59 -17.85 17.29 5.21
C ARG A 59 -17.68 16.21 6.30
N ASP A 60 -18.81 15.74 6.82
CA ASP A 60 -18.84 14.60 7.70
C ASP A 60 -18.69 13.31 6.87
N LEU A 61 -17.74 12.48 7.25
CA LEU A 61 -17.46 11.19 6.63
C LEU A 61 -17.42 10.10 7.71
N SER A 62 -17.79 8.89 7.33
CA SER A 62 -17.57 7.71 8.15
C SER A 62 -16.43 6.89 7.56
N VAL A 63 -15.42 6.64 8.36
CA VAL A 63 -14.28 5.80 8.00
C VAL A 63 -14.39 4.48 8.74
N GLN A 64 -14.36 3.38 8.01
CA GLN A 64 -14.30 2.03 8.57
C GLN A 64 -12.87 1.50 8.52
N PHE A 65 -12.47 0.82 9.59
CA PHE A 65 -11.19 0.16 9.69
C PHE A 65 -11.37 -1.35 9.55
N VAL A 66 -10.63 -1.92 8.61
CA VAL A 66 -10.60 -3.37 8.42
C VAL A 66 -9.15 -3.81 8.55
N SER A 67 -8.88 -4.74 9.44
CA SER A 67 -7.57 -5.35 9.59
C SER A 67 -7.57 -6.76 9.05
N HIS A 68 -6.51 -7.12 8.35
CA HIS A 68 -6.29 -8.47 7.86
C HIS A 68 -4.83 -8.86 8.10
N ASN A 69 -4.62 -10.01 8.71
CA ASN A 69 -3.29 -10.56 8.91
C ASN A 69 -2.93 -11.51 7.77
N ASN A 70 -1.64 -11.59 7.45
CA ASN A 70 -1.15 -12.66 6.63
C ASN A 70 -1.39 -14.00 7.36
N GLU A 71 -1.77 -15.06 6.62
CA GLU A 71 -2.03 -16.39 7.17
C GLU A 71 -0.85 -16.97 7.95
N GLN A 72 0.37 -16.60 7.60
CA GLN A 72 1.59 -17.04 8.29
C GLN A 72 2.01 -16.14 9.46
N MET A 73 1.18 -15.11 9.78
CA MET A 73 1.50 -14.16 10.84
C MET A 73 0.52 -14.30 12.00
N PRO A 74 0.89 -15.08 13.02
CA PRO A 74 0.02 -15.37 14.15
C PRO A 74 0.03 -14.24 15.20
N TRP A 75 -0.25 -13.01 14.79
CA TRP A 75 -0.44 -11.88 15.70
C TRP A 75 -1.93 -11.56 15.81
N ALA A 76 -2.36 -11.13 16.99
CA ALA A 76 -3.66 -10.48 17.09
C ALA A 76 -3.48 -9.02 16.68
N PHE A 77 -4.16 -8.61 15.62
CA PHE A 77 -4.16 -7.23 15.13
C PHE A 77 -5.58 -6.79 14.82
N ARG A 78 -6.02 -5.73 15.47
CA ARG A 78 -7.38 -5.21 15.31
C ARG A 78 -7.42 -3.71 15.56
N PRO A 79 -8.30 -2.96 14.90
CA PRO A 79 -8.57 -1.57 15.26
C PRO A 79 -9.22 -1.52 16.65
N SER A 80 -8.98 -0.45 17.39
CA SER A 80 -9.66 -0.19 18.66
C SER A 80 -11.12 0.18 18.45
N GLU A 81 -11.42 0.81 17.32
CA GLU A 81 -12.77 1.17 16.87
C GLU A 81 -12.97 0.72 15.43
N ASP A 82 -14.04 0.02 15.14
CA ASP A 82 -14.34 -0.47 13.78
C ASP A 82 -14.69 0.66 12.80
N SER A 83 -15.21 1.76 13.32
CA SER A 83 -15.52 2.94 12.49
C SER A 83 -15.49 4.23 13.31
N ILE A 84 -15.03 5.30 12.66
CA ILE A 84 -15.07 6.65 13.23
C ILE A 84 -15.81 7.60 12.31
N LYS A 85 -16.52 8.57 12.90
CA LYS A 85 -17.06 9.71 12.16
C LYS A 85 -16.03 10.82 12.20
N ILE A 86 -15.60 11.27 11.05
CA ILE A 86 -14.58 12.30 10.90
C ILE A 86 -15.16 13.50 10.17
N LYS A 87 -14.56 14.65 10.38
CA LYS A 87 -14.82 15.86 9.61
C LYS A 87 -13.60 16.18 8.75
N THR A 88 -13.81 16.37 7.44
CA THR A 88 -12.69 16.69 6.54
C THR A 88 -12.01 17.99 6.97
N GLY A 89 -10.68 18.06 6.84
CA GLY A 89 -9.88 19.21 7.26
C GLY A 89 -9.57 19.25 8.75
N LYS A 90 -9.90 18.21 9.51
CA LYS A 90 -9.51 18.06 10.92
C LYS A 90 -8.67 16.82 11.13
N TYR A 91 -7.82 16.89 12.14
CA TYR A 91 -7.04 15.74 12.57
C TYR A 91 -7.89 14.80 13.43
N HIS A 92 -7.76 13.52 13.18
CA HIS A 92 -8.38 12.46 13.95
C HIS A 92 -7.32 11.40 14.26
N THR A 93 -7.31 10.93 15.48
CA THR A 93 -6.40 9.88 15.93
C THR A 93 -7.21 8.62 16.20
N THR A 94 -6.70 7.50 15.73
CA THR A 94 -7.22 6.17 16.04
C THR A 94 -6.08 5.26 16.45
N SER A 95 -6.36 4.23 17.19
CA SER A 95 -5.37 3.26 17.66
C SER A 95 -5.71 1.85 17.18
N PHE A 96 -4.69 1.02 17.15
CA PHE A 96 -4.81 -0.39 16.80
C PHE A 96 -4.16 -1.21 17.91
N TYR A 97 -4.83 -2.25 18.30
CA TYR A 97 -4.30 -3.23 19.23
C TYR A 97 -3.49 -4.27 18.46
N VAL A 98 -2.30 -4.55 18.96
CA VAL A 98 -1.41 -5.56 18.39
C VAL A 98 -0.84 -6.42 19.50
N LYS A 99 -0.76 -7.74 19.27
CA LYS A 99 -0.17 -8.71 20.21
C LYS A 99 0.53 -9.82 19.47
N ASN A 100 1.77 -10.09 19.85
CA ASN A 100 2.51 -11.27 19.41
C ASN A 100 2.03 -12.49 20.21
N THR A 101 1.31 -13.40 19.55
CA THR A 101 0.79 -14.63 20.20
C THR A 101 1.74 -15.80 20.14
N THR A 102 2.98 -15.60 19.67
CA THR A 102 3.99 -16.65 19.53
C THR A 102 4.97 -16.68 20.68
N ASN A 103 5.81 -17.72 20.69
CA ASN A 103 6.90 -17.88 21.67
C ASN A 103 8.24 -17.33 21.15
N LYS A 104 8.23 -16.55 20.07
CA LYS A 104 9.43 -16.01 19.41
C LYS A 104 9.28 -14.51 19.21
N ILE A 105 10.40 -13.80 19.23
CA ILE A 105 10.45 -12.41 18.78
C ILE A 105 10.12 -12.38 17.30
N MET A 106 9.20 -11.53 16.92
CA MET A 106 8.78 -11.36 15.54
C MET A 106 8.71 -9.88 15.17
N THR A 107 9.11 -9.59 13.94
CA THR A 107 9.04 -8.25 13.37
C THR A 107 7.96 -8.20 12.31
N ALA A 108 7.09 -7.21 12.38
CA ALA A 108 6.03 -6.98 11.42
C ALA A 108 5.90 -5.51 11.03
N GLN A 109 5.25 -5.27 9.92
CA GLN A 109 4.92 -3.93 9.47
C GLN A 109 3.49 -3.91 8.96
N ALA A 110 2.71 -2.94 9.40
CA ALA A 110 1.38 -2.71 8.86
C ALA A 110 1.47 -1.97 7.53
N ILE A 111 0.70 -2.44 6.54
CA ILE A 111 0.60 -1.80 5.24
C ILE A 111 -0.83 -1.28 5.09
N PRO A 112 -1.05 0.03 5.24
CA PRO A 112 -2.37 0.60 5.08
C PRO A 112 -2.75 0.70 3.60
N SER A 113 -4.00 0.43 3.31
CA SER A 113 -4.62 0.72 2.02
C SER A 113 -5.96 1.42 2.23
N VAL A 114 -6.40 2.17 1.24
CA VAL A 114 -7.64 2.96 1.29
C VAL A 114 -8.56 2.56 0.15
N ALA A 115 -9.81 2.35 0.47
CA ALA A 115 -10.87 2.15 -0.50
C ALA A 115 -11.98 3.21 -0.28
N PRO A 116 -12.48 3.82 -1.33
CA PRO A 116 -12.07 3.69 -2.73
C PRO A 116 -10.69 4.34 -2.99
N SER A 117 -9.98 3.86 -4.00
CA SER A 117 -8.58 4.26 -4.27
C SER A 117 -8.37 5.76 -4.49
N ASN A 118 -9.36 6.45 -5.05
CA ASN A 118 -9.32 7.91 -5.22
C ASN A 118 -9.30 8.68 -3.88
N ALA A 119 -9.78 8.08 -2.80
CA ALA A 119 -9.72 8.69 -1.46
C ALA A 119 -8.28 8.71 -0.90
N ALA A 120 -7.40 7.84 -1.39
CA ALA A 120 -6.02 7.76 -0.93
C ALA A 120 -5.25 9.09 -1.16
N ALA A 121 -5.53 9.79 -2.27
CA ALA A 121 -4.92 11.08 -2.58
C ALA A 121 -5.30 12.20 -1.59
N HIS A 122 -6.41 12.04 -0.89
CA HIS A 122 -6.94 13.02 0.06
C HIS A 122 -6.64 12.67 1.52
N LEU A 123 -6.11 11.47 1.78
CA LEU A 123 -5.74 11.04 3.12
C LEU A 123 -4.28 11.42 3.41
N LYS A 124 -4.08 12.32 4.36
CA LYS A 124 -2.75 12.70 4.86
C LYS A 124 -2.53 12.09 6.23
N LYS A 125 -1.37 11.49 6.44
CA LYS A 125 -0.96 10.90 7.72
C LYS A 125 0.17 11.73 8.32
N LEU A 126 0.02 12.10 9.59
CA LEU A 126 1.06 12.81 10.35
C LEU A 126 1.99 11.82 11.04
N GLU A 127 1.38 10.90 11.78
CA GLU A 127 2.08 9.83 12.48
C GLU A 127 1.38 8.51 12.21
N CYS A 128 2.12 7.45 12.08
CA CYS A 128 1.58 6.11 11.89
C CYS A 128 2.62 5.08 12.34
N PHE A 129 2.22 4.16 13.18
CA PHE A 129 3.04 2.98 13.50
C PHE A 129 3.40 2.16 12.25
N CYS A 130 2.69 2.37 11.14
CA CYS A 130 2.97 1.73 9.85
C CYS A 130 4.22 2.25 9.13
N PHE A 131 4.81 3.38 9.58
CA PHE A 131 6.03 3.90 8.97
C PHE A 131 7.26 3.06 9.30
N GLU A 132 7.23 2.38 10.44
CA GLU A 132 8.34 1.57 10.93
C GLU A 132 7.92 0.11 11.14
N LYS A 133 8.91 -0.76 11.15
CA LYS A 133 8.71 -2.15 11.53
C LYS A 133 8.57 -2.24 13.04
N GLN A 134 7.55 -2.95 13.50
CA GLN A 134 7.32 -3.22 14.90
C GLN A 134 7.93 -4.58 15.26
N GLU A 135 8.75 -4.60 16.29
CA GLU A 135 9.30 -5.83 16.85
C GLU A 135 8.66 -6.06 18.21
N LEU A 136 8.03 -7.20 18.37
CA LEU A 136 7.37 -7.59 19.62
C LEU A 136 7.97 -8.87 20.16
N ALA A 137 8.26 -8.86 21.45
CA ALA A 137 8.66 -10.04 22.20
C ALA A 137 7.51 -11.07 22.33
N PRO A 138 7.79 -12.31 22.72
CA PRO A 138 6.76 -13.32 22.94
C PRO A 138 5.69 -12.87 23.93
N GLY A 139 4.42 -12.83 23.48
CA GLY A 139 3.28 -12.42 24.30
C GLY A 139 3.14 -10.91 24.53
N GLU A 140 4.05 -10.10 24.00
CA GLU A 140 4.01 -8.65 24.10
C GLU A 140 2.82 -8.05 23.35
N GLU A 141 2.26 -7.01 23.90
CA GLU A 141 1.15 -6.24 23.30
C GLU A 141 1.41 -4.73 23.33
N ALA A 142 0.87 -4.03 22.33
CA ALA A 142 0.97 -2.58 22.18
C ALA A 142 -0.34 -1.97 21.64
#